data_ea437b62f254f72acb758f662cd19f60
#
_entry.id   ea437b62f254f72acb758f662cd19f60
#
_cell.length_a   1.000
_cell.length_b   1.000
_cell.length_c   1.000
_cell.angle_alpha   90.00
_cell.angle_beta   90.00
_cell.angle_gamma   90.00
#
_symmetry.space_group_name_H-M   'P 1'
#
loop_
_entity.id
_entity.type
_entity.pdbx_description
1 polymer ?
#
loop_
_entity_poly.entity_id
_entity_poly.type
_entity_poly.pdbx_seq_one_letter_code
_entity_poly.pdbx_strand_id
1 'polypeptide(L)'
;MGELRERFDNHMILRGLSPNTRRGYLYHMTQLTKFYMRSPDTLSNDDIQKYLLHLIVRKKQAYDTINQAFSGFRLFYAGLLRRGKTEFHIPPRPKMKKLPLVYPVEDVVRIIDATGNLKHRALLMTTYSAGLRVDEVTRLRPEYIESKRMLIRVDQGKGKKDRYTLLAAKTLQTLRDYWRSYKPGEWLFVGKNPEKPMPIGTAQKIFYKAKKRSGVTGGRGIHTLRHCFATHLIDAGVDVCTVKRMMGHSSLSTSAKYVHVTKYRLSVSGYQLTVS
;
A
#
# COMPACT_ATOMS: atom_id res chain seq x y z
N MET A 1 23.15 -9.82 20.41
CA MET A 1 22.14 -9.52 19.36
C MET A 1 22.65 -8.61 18.24
N GLY A 2 23.66 -7.77 18.45
CA GLY A 2 24.17 -6.86 17.42
C GLY A 2 24.64 -7.56 16.15
N GLU A 3 25.64 -8.41 16.27
CA GLU A 3 26.29 -9.09 15.13
C GLU A 3 25.33 -9.99 14.33
N LEU A 4 24.56 -10.85 15.01
CA LEU A 4 23.63 -11.77 14.34
C LEU A 4 22.50 -11.03 13.61
N ARG A 5 22.06 -9.90 14.18
CA ARG A 5 21.07 -9.02 13.52
C ARG A 5 21.64 -8.40 12.25
N GLU A 6 22.88 -7.92 12.31
CA GLU A 6 23.57 -7.33 11.17
C GLU A 6 23.80 -8.37 10.07
N ARG A 7 24.30 -9.56 10.42
CA ARG A 7 24.45 -10.68 9.49
C ARG A 7 23.13 -11.04 8.81
N PHE A 8 22.01 -11.03 9.54
CA PHE A 8 20.71 -11.31 8.95
C PHE A 8 20.25 -10.18 8.04
N ASP A 9 20.46 -8.90 8.41
CA ASP A 9 20.12 -7.79 7.53
C ASP A 9 20.95 -7.81 6.23
N ASN A 10 22.24 -8.06 6.32
CA ASN A 10 23.14 -8.21 5.16
C ASN A 10 22.72 -9.39 4.26
N HIS A 11 22.35 -10.53 4.84
CA HIS A 11 21.81 -11.65 4.08
C HIS A 11 20.54 -11.29 3.31
N MET A 12 19.65 -10.48 3.91
CA MET A 12 18.44 -9.99 3.25
C MET A 12 18.75 -8.97 2.14
N ILE A 13 19.76 -8.11 2.33
CA ILE A 13 20.23 -7.16 1.31
C ILE A 13 20.73 -7.92 0.08
N LEU A 14 21.59 -8.91 0.26
CA LEU A 14 22.13 -9.74 -0.82
C LEU A 14 21.03 -10.46 -1.62
N ARG A 15 19.89 -10.76 -0.98
CA ARG A 15 18.70 -11.32 -1.64
C ARG A 15 17.79 -10.28 -2.29
N GLY A 16 18.16 -9.01 -2.28
CA GLY A 16 17.38 -7.92 -2.89
C GLY A 16 16.06 -7.62 -2.17
N LEU A 17 15.91 -7.97 -0.88
CA LEU A 17 14.69 -7.69 -0.15
C LEU A 17 14.53 -6.19 0.13
N SER A 18 13.29 -5.68 -0.03
CA SER A 18 13.01 -4.28 0.21
C SER A 18 13.28 -3.86 1.66
N PRO A 19 13.67 -2.59 1.93
CA PRO A 19 13.88 -2.10 3.29
C PRO A 19 12.69 -2.33 4.22
N ASN A 20 11.47 -2.27 3.68
CA ASN A 20 10.26 -2.52 4.47
C ASN A 20 10.09 -3.98 4.86
N THR A 21 10.37 -4.91 3.95
CA THR A 21 10.37 -6.36 4.23
C THR A 21 11.43 -6.70 5.28
N ARG A 22 12.64 -6.16 5.13
CA ARG A 22 13.74 -6.36 6.08
C ARG A 22 13.37 -5.89 7.49
N ARG A 23 12.81 -4.67 7.62
CA ARG A 23 12.31 -4.16 8.91
C ARG A 23 11.27 -5.07 9.54
N GLY A 24 10.33 -5.60 8.75
CA GLY A 24 9.32 -6.53 9.24
C GLY A 24 9.92 -7.83 9.77
N TYR A 25 10.86 -8.42 9.04
CA TYR A 25 11.52 -9.65 9.46
C TYR A 25 12.39 -9.44 10.70
N LEU A 26 13.17 -8.37 10.74
CA LEU A 26 13.96 -8.00 11.92
C LEU A 26 13.09 -7.73 13.16
N TYR A 27 11.94 -7.09 12.97
CA TYR A 27 10.96 -6.89 14.03
C TYR A 27 10.49 -8.22 14.62
N HIS A 28 10.09 -9.17 13.79
CA HIS A 28 9.62 -10.49 14.26
C HIS A 28 10.74 -11.28 14.93
N MET A 29 11.97 -11.22 14.43
CA MET A 29 13.14 -11.82 15.10
C MET A 29 13.38 -11.19 16.49
N THR A 30 13.28 -9.87 16.60
CA THR A 30 13.40 -9.18 17.88
C THR A 30 12.30 -9.59 18.86
N GLN A 31 11.05 -9.75 18.39
CA GLN A 31 9.95 -10.21 19.25
C GLN A 31 10.15 -11.65 19.71
N LEU A 32 10.65 -12.53 18.85
CA LEU A 32 10.99 -13.92 19.19
C LEU A 32 12.05 -13.98 20.29
N THR A 33 13.14 -13.21 20.12
CA THR A 33 14.23 -13.15 21.11
C THR A 33 13.72 -12.61 22.47
N LYS A 34 12.89 -11.56 22.44
CA LYS A 34 12.29 -11.03 23.68
C LYS A 34 11.36 -12.03 24.37
N PHE A 35 10.68 -12.86 23.61
CA PHE A 35 9.77 -13.85 24.18
C PHE A 35 10.51 -14.96 24.92
N TYR A 36 11.63 -15.43 24.38
CA TYR A 36 12.42 -16.50 25.01
C TYR A 36 13.58 -15.98 25.88
N MET A 37 13.88 -14.68 25.84
CA MET A 37 15.06 -14.08 26.49
C MET A 37 16.37 -14.83 26.16
N ARG A 38 16.44 -15.40 24.95
CA ARG A 38 17.55 -16.22 24.44
C ARG A 38 17.94 -15.78 23.04
N SER A 39 19.18 -16.05 22.65
CA SER A 39 19.64 -15.79 21.27
C SER A 39 18.86 -16.67 20.27
N PRO A 40 18.41 -16.12 19.13
CA PRO A 40 17.55 -16.85 18.21
C PRO A 40 18.23 -18.06 17.58
N ASP A 41 19.55 -18.06 17.44
CA ASP A 41 20.32 -19.20 16.92
C ASP A 41 20.33 -20.41 17.85
N THR A 42 20.04 -20.22 19.14
CA THR A 42 19.94 -21.31 20.13
C THR A 42 18.56 -21.96 20.21
N LEU A 43 17.56 -21.38 19.56
CA LEU A 43 16.18 -21.88 19.61
C LEU A 43 16.01 -23.09 18.67
N SER A 44 15.24 -24.09 19.14
CA SER A 44 14.87 -25.29 18.38
C SER A 44 13.72 -25.01 17.41
N ASN A 45 13.47 -25.92 16.47
CA ASN A 45 12.28 -25.87 15.62
C ASN A 45 10.97 -25.88 16.45
N ASP A 46 10.96 -26.62 17.54
CA ASP A 46 9.83 -26.74 18.45
C ASP A 46 9.55 -25.40 19.17
N ASP A 47 10.60 -24.71 19.61
CA ASP A 47 10.47 -23.36 20.18
C ASP A 47 9.82 -22.39 19.18
N ILE A 48 10.24 -22.43 17.91
CA ILE A 48 9.67 -21.59 16.87
C ILE A 48 8.20 -21.94 16.62
N GLN A 49 7.88 -23.24 16.58
CA GLN A 49 6.50 -23.71 16.40
C GLN A 49 5.60 -23.27 17.56
N LYS A 50 6.07 -23.40 18.81
CA LYS A 50 5.36 -22.91 20.01
C LYS A 50 5.14 -21.41 19.97
N TYR A 51 6.14 -20.64 19.53
CA TYR A 51 5.99 -19.19 19.39
C TYR A 51 4.97 -18.80 18.31
N LEU A 52 4.98 -19.45 17.15
CA LEU A 52 3.95 -19.24 16.12
C LEU A 52 2.55 -19.53 16.65
N LEU A 53 2.39 -20.62 17.41
CA LEU A 53 1.12 -20.95 18.09
C LEU A 53 0.72 -19.87 19.10
N HIS A 54 1.68 -19.34 19.89
CA HIS A 54 1.44 -18.22 20.80
C HIS A 54 0.92 -16.98 20.07
N LEU A 55 1.50 -16.63 18.90
CA LEU A 55 1.03 -15.51 18.08
C LEU A 55 -0.42 -15.70 17.61
N ILE A 56 -0.82 -16.94 17.30
CA ILE A 56 -2.18 -17.28 16.87
C ILE A 56 -3.16 -17.25 18.03
N VAL A 57 -2.88 -18.01 19.08
CA VAL A 57 -3.84 -18.30 20.16
C VAL A 57 -3.90 -17.17 21.19
N ARG A 58 -2.71 -16.74 21.66
CA ARG A 58 -2.64 -15.75 22.76
C ARG A 58 -2.66 -14.32 22.23
N LYS A 59 -1.88 -14.01 21.18
CA LYS A 59 -1.82 -12.65 20.61
C LYS A 59 -2.91 -12.38 19.58
N LYS A 60 -3.64 -13.41 19.13
CA LYS A 60 -4.73 -13.31 18.12
C LYS A 60 -4.34 -12.46 16.90
N GLN A 61 -3.09 -12.57 16.47
CA GLN A 61 -2.58 -11.78 15.33
C GLN A 61 -3.23 -12.21 14.02
N ALA A 62 -3.33 -11.27 13.08
CA ALA A 62 -3.83 -11.56 11.74
C ALA A 62 -2.91 -12.55 11.02
N TYR A 63 -3.49 -13.44 10.20
CA TYR A 63 -2.75 -14.46 9.46
C TYR A 63 -1.60 -13.89 8.62
N ASP A 64 -1.81 -12.74 7.97
CA ASP A 64 -0.77 -12.10 7.16
C ASP A 64 0.45 -11.69 8.00
N THR A 65 0.23 -11.25 9.24
CA THR A 65 1.30 -10.91 10.19
C THR A 65 2.06 -12.17 10.62
N ILE A 66 1.33 -13.25 10.90
CA ILE A 66 1.93 -14.54 11.28
C ILE A 66 2.72 -15.12 10.10
N ASN A 67 2.19 -15.03 8.87
CA ASN A 67 2.88 -15.47 7.66
C ASN A 67 4.15 -14.64 7.37
N GLN A 68 4.14 -13.36 7.73
CA GLN A 68 5.34 -12.52 7.65
C GLN A 68 6.39 -12.97 8.67
N ALA A 69 5.99 -13.26 9.91
CA ALA A 69 6.89 -13.81 10.94
C ALA A 69 7.49 -15.15 10.51
N PHE A 70 6.64 -16.07 10.06
CA PHE A 70 7.04 -17.37 9.54
C PHE A 70 8.05 -17.27 8.39
N SER A 71 7.78 -16.37 7.42
CA SER A 71 8.68 -16.15 6.29
C SER A 71 10.05 -15.62 6.75
N GLY A 72 10.07 -14.71 7.73
CA GLY A 72 11.28 -14.19 8.33
C GLY A 72 12.07 -15.27 9.07
N PHE A 73 11.40 -16.11 9.87
CA PHE A 73 12.03 -17.22 10.59
C PHE A 73 12.60 -18.25 9.62
N ARG A 74 11.83 -18.65 8.61
CA ARG A 74 12.31 -19.58 7.58
C ARG A 74 13.55 -19.04 6.88
N LEU A 75 13.56 -17.74 6.53
CA LEU A 75 14.73 -17.13 5.89
C LEU A 75 15.93 -17.09 6.83
N PHE A 76 15.73 -16.86 8.11
CA PHE A 76 16.80 -16.85 9.11
C PHE A 76 17.39 -18.27 9.34
N TYR A 77 16.53 -19.23 9.68
CA TYR A 77 16.99 -20.58 10.05
C TYR A 77 17.49 -21.40 8.84
N ALA A 78 16.72 -21.45 7.77
CA ALA A 78 17.10 -22.19 6.57
C ALA A 78 18.10 -21.41 5.69
N GLY A 79 17.93 -20.10 5.58
CA GLY A 79 18.74 -19.27 4.69
C GLY A 79 20.08 -18.85 5.29
N LEU A 80 20.07 -18.21 6.45
CA LEU A 80 21.29 -17.67 7.09
C LEU A 80 22.04 -18.76 7.86
N LEU A 81 21.34 -19.49 8.75
CA LEU A 81 21.97 -20.51 9.60
C LEU A 81 22.15 -21.86 8.88
N ARG A 82 21.61 -22.02 7.67
CA ARG A 82 21.70 -23.25 6.86
C ARG A 82 21.25 -24.51 7.60
N ARG A 83 20.27 -24.39 8.51
CA ARG A 83 19.69 -25.56 9.16
C ARG A 83 18.95 -26.41 8.11
N GLY A 84 19.28 -27.69 7.97
CA GLY A 84 18.85 -28.58 6.90
C GLY A 84 17.32 -28.73 6.78
N LYS A 85 16.64 -29.17 7.83
CA LYS A 85 15.18 -29.23 7.88
C LYS A 85 14.63 -28.20 8.88
N THR A 86 13.91 -27.18 8.38
CA THR A 86 13.06 -26.36 9.25
C THR A 86 11.68 -27.00 9.34
N GLU A 87 11.39 -27.67 10.46
CA GLU A 87 10.17 -28.46 10.67
C GLU A 87 9.03 -27.66 11.31
N PHE A 88 9.15 -26.33 11.36
CA PHE A 88 8.05 -25.50 11.79
C PHE A 88 7.25 -25.01 10.59
N HIS A 89 5.95 -24.97 10.73
CA HIS A 89 5.05 -24.54 9.66
C HIS A 89 3.75 -23.92 10.21
N ILE A 90 3.09 -23.13 9.39
CA ILE A 90 1.73 -22.68 9.62
C ILE A 90 0.83 -23.30 8.55
N PRO A 91 -0.26 -23.98 8.92
CA PRO A 91 -1.21 -24.50 7.96
C PRO A 91 -1.75 -23.38 7.06
N PRO A 92 -1.92 -23.64 5.75
CA PRO A 92 -2.56 -22.67 4.88
C PRO A 92 -3.99 -22.39 5.38
N ARG A 93 -4.31 -21.11 5.62
CA ARG A 93 -5.70 -20.74 5.92
C ARG A 93 -6.50 -20.62 4.63
N PRO A 94 -7.76 -21.06 4.64
CA PRO A 94 -8.68 -20.71 3.57
C PRO A 94 -8.69 -19.19 3.43
N LYS A 95 -8.32 -18.66 2.27
CA LYS A 95 -8.41 -17.23 2.00
C LYS A 95 -9.89 -16.86 1.90
N MET A 96 -10.49 -16.44 2.99
CA MET A 96 -11.75 -15.72 2.90
C MET A 96 -11.47 -14.43 2.12
N LYS A 97 -11.82 -14.44 0.84
CA LYS A 97 -11.71 -13.26 -0.03
C LYS A 97 -12.80 -12.26 0.38
N LYS A 98 -12.52 -11.42 1.38
CA LYS A 98 -13.36 -10.26 1.62
C LYS A 98 -13.22 -9.34 0.41
N LEU A 99 -14.33 -9.01 -0.21
CA LEU A 99 -14.37 -8.01 -1.27
C LEU A 99 -13.85 -6.68 -0.71
N PRO A 100 -13.03 -5.95 -1.47
CA PRO A 100 -12.59 -4.63 -1.05
C PRO A 100 -13.82 -3.73 -0.91
N LEU A 101 -13.88 -2.96 0.17
CA LEU A 101 -14.89 -1.93 0.30
C LEU A 101 -14.59 -0.81 -0.69
N VAL A 102 -15.61 -0.43 -1.45
CA VAL A 102 -15.57 0.65 -2.42
C VAL A 102 -16.59 1.70 -1.99
N TYR A 103 -16.17 2.95 -1.89
CA TYR A 103 -17.08 4.08 -1.66
C TYR A 103 -17.80 4.44 -2.95
N PRO A 104 -19.08 4.86 -2.92
CA PRO A 104 -19.71 5.60 -4.02
C PRO A 104 -18.88 6.83 -4.40
N VAL A 105 -19.02 7.32 -5.63
CA VAL A 105 -18.29 8.50 -6.13
C VAL A 105 -18.56 9.72 -5.23
N GLU A 106 -19.82 9.90 -4.83
CA GLU A 106 -20.28 10.99 -3.97
C GLU A 106 -19.57 10.99 -2.61
N ASP A 107 -19.33 9.80 -2.03
CA ASP A 107 -18.62 9.64 -0.77
C ASP A 107 -17.13 9.98 -0.91
N VAL A 108 -16.53 9.60 -2.04
CA VAL A 108 -15.14 9.97 -2.35
C VAL A 108 -15.02 11.49 -2.46
N VAL A 109 -15.95 12.13 -3.17
CA VAL A 109 -16.02 13.60 -3.30
C VAL A 109 -16.18 14.25 -1.93
N ARG A 110 -17.13 13.78 -1.10
CA ARG A 110 -17.32 14.29 0.28
C ARG A 110 -16.05 14.19 1.12
N ILE A 111 -15.32 13.08 1.04
CA ILE A 111 -14.05 12.91 1.76
C ILE A 111 -13.02 13.93 1.29
N ILE A 112 -12.89 14.14 -0.03
CA ILE A 112 -11.92 15.08 -0.60
C ILE A 112 -12.29 16.51 -0.23
N ASP A 113 -13.55 16.88 -0.34
CA ASP A 113 -14.05 18.24 -0.06
C ASP A 113 -14.01 18.60 1.43
N ALA A 114 -14.08 17.61 2.31
CA ALA A 114 -13.90 17.79 3.75
C ALA A 114 -12.46 18.20 4.15
N THR A 115 -11.52 18.26 3.19
CA THR A 115 -10.17 18.76 3.45
C THR A 115 -10.12 20.29 3.33
N GLY A 116 -9.92 20.99 4.44
CA GLY A 116 -9.74 22.46 4.45
C GLY A 116 -8.37 22.94 3.96
N ASN A 117 -7.44 22.05 3.64
CA ASN A 117 -6.08 22.38 3.23
C ASN A 117 -5.83 21.95 1.79
N LEU A 118 -5.37 22.88 0.94
CA LEU A 118 -5.18 22.66 -0.50
C LEU A 118 -4.18 21.51 -0.81
N LYS A 119 -3.08 21.43 -0.04
CA LYS A 119 -2.11 20.29 -0.18
C LYS A 119 -2.78 18.95 0.11
N HIS A 120 -3.59 18.88 1.16
CA HIS A 120 -4.28 17.64 1.52
C HIS A 120 -5.32 17.25 0.47
N ARG A 121 -6.05 18.23 -0.05
CA ARG A 121 -7.01 18.03 -1.15
C ARG A 121 -6.32 17.53 -2.39
N ALA A 122 -5.25 18.19 -2.83
CA ALA A 122 -4.45 17.76 -3.98
C ALA A 122 -3.91 16.34 -3.82
N LEU A 123 -3.40 15.99 -2.63
CA LEU A 123 -2.93 14.63 -2.33
C LEU A 123 -4.02 13.58 -2.49
N LEU A 124 -5.20 13.78 -1.89
CA LEU A 124 -6.30 12.81 -1.96
C LEU A 124 -6.90 12.72 -3.36
N MET A 125 -7.06 13.86 -4.06
CA MET A 125 -7.51 13.87 -5.45
C MET A 125 -6.57 13.11 -6.36
N THR A 126 -5.26 13.36 -6.26
CA THR A 126 -4.25 12.65 -7.06
C THR A 126 -4.23 11.15 -6.75
N THR A 127 -4.35 10.79 -5.47
CA THR A 127 -4.42 9.37 -5.06
C THR A 127 -5.62 8.66 -5.70
N TYR A 128 -6.78 9.31 -5.69
CA TYR A 128 -8.02 8.75 -6.26
C TYR A 128 -7.98 8.74 -7.78
N SER A 129 -7.81 9.91 -8.42
CA SER A 129 -7.97 10.07 -9.88
C SER A 129 -6.92 9.36 -10.72
N ALA A 130 -5.76 9.05 -10.12
CA ALA A 130 -4.68 8.32 -10.78
C ALA A 130 -4.49 6.89 -10.24
N GLY A 131 -5.27 6.49 -9.24
CA GLY A 131 -5.20 5.16 -8.64
C GLY A 131 -3.84 4.83 -8.02
N LEU A 132 -3.14 5.82 -7.46
CA LEU A 132 -1.80 5.65 -6.92
C LEU A 132 -1.79 4.88 -5.59
N ARG A 133 -0.69 4.13 -5.35
CA ARG A 133 -0.38 3.62 -4.01
C ARG A 133 0.06 4.78 -3.13
N VAL A 134 -0.09 4.63 -1.81
CA VAL A 134 0.29 5.69 -0.87
C VAL A 134 1.78 6.06 -0.94
N ASP A 135 2.64 5.09 -1.15
CA ASP A 135 4.08 5.32 -1.35
C ASP A 135 4.39 5.99 -2.69
N GLU A 136 3.64 5.67 -3.75
CA GLU A 136 3.76 6.30 -5.06
C GLU A 136 3.35 7.78 -5.02
N VAL A 137 2.19 8.10 -4.45
CA VAL A 137 1.73 9.49 -4.36
C VAL A 137 2.60 10.34 -3.46
N THR A 138 3.11 9.78 -2.34
CA THR A 138 4.00 10.54 -1.45
C THR A 138 5.37 10.82 -2.06
N ARG A 139 5.83 9.99 -3.00
CA ARG A 139 7.10 10.15 -3.73
C ARG A 139 6.92 10.72 -5.13
N LEU A 140 5.75 11.27 -5.43
CA LEU A 140 5.50 11.89 -6.72
C LEU A 140 6.34 13.17 -6.85
N ARG A 141 6.93 13.40 -8.03
CA ARG A 141 7.68 14.61 -8.35
C ARG A 141 6.88 15.49 -9.29
N PRO A 142 7.06 16.82 -9.26
CA PRO A 142 6.39 17.73 -10.20
C PRO A 142 6.63 17.37 -11.67
N GLU A 143 7.85 16.95 -12.02
CA GLU A 143 8.27 16.56 -13.37
C GLU A 143 7.54 15.31 -13.92
N TYR A 144 6.91 14.52 -13.05
CA TYR A 144 6.12 13.35 -13.46
C TYR A 144 4.68 13.69 -13.86
N ILE A 145 4.29 14.95 -13.73
CA ILE A 145 2.97 15.45 -14.17
C ILE A 145 3.06 15.91 -15.63
N GLU A 146 2.73 15.01 -16.56
CA GLU A 146 2.73 15.29 -17.99
C GLU A 146 1.43 15.98 -18.41
N SER A 147 1.30 17.28 -18.11
CA SER A 147 0.06 18.03 -18.33
C SER A 147 -0.39 18.09 -19.78
N LYS A 148 0.54 18.10 -20.77
CA LYS A 148 0.21 18.09 -22.20
C LYS A 148 -0.43 16.76 -22.64
N ARG A 149 -0.03 15.65 -22.06
CA ARG A 149 -0.54 14.31 -22.37
C ARG A 149 -1.64 13.85 -21.42
N MET A 150 -1.96 14.64 -20.40
CA MET A 150 -2.91 14.29 -19.32
C MET A 150 -2.57 12.95 -18.65
N LEU A 151 -1.28 12.74 -18.38
CA LEU A 151 -0.75 11.53 -17.77
C LEU A 151 0.11 11.84 -16.53
N ILE A 152 0.21 10.87 -15.64
CA ILE A 152 1.16 10.85 -14.52
C ILE A 152 2.12 9.69 -14.73
N ARG A 153 3.42 9.96 -14.78
CA ARG A 153 4.45 8.93 -14.75
C ARG A 153 4.63 8.45 -13.31
N VAL A 154 4.60 7.15 -13.11
CA VAL A 154 4.88 6.50 -11.83
C VAL A 154 6.19 5.76 -11.97
N ASP A 155 7.24 6.34 -11.41
CA ASP A 155 8.59 5.79 -11.43
C ASP A 155 8.73 4.67 -10.39
N GLN A 156 9.47 3.60 -10.76
CA GLN A 156 9.81 2.48 -9.91
C GLN A 156 8.65 1.90 -9.07
N GLY A 157 7.50 1.73 -9.68
CA GLY A 157 6.36 1.03 -9.06
C GLY A 157 6.75 -0.38 -8.56
N LYS A 158 5.81 -1.11 -7.98
CA LYS A 158 6.05 -2.48 -7.50
C LYS A 158 6.68 -3.32 -8.61
N GLY A 159 7.92 -3.80 -8.39
CA GLY A 159 8.70 -4.56 -9.37
C GLY A 159 9.63 -3.70 -10.22
N LYS A 160 9.92 -2.45 -9.85
CA LYS A 160 10.83 -1.51 -10.54
C LYS A 160 10.47 -1.26 -12.01
N LYS A 161 9.18 -1.32 -12.37
CA LYS A 161 8.69 -0.99 -13.71
C LYS A 161 7.95 0.33 -13.67
N ASP A 162 8.33 1.24 -14.55
CA ASP A 162 7.63 2.50 -14.78
C ASP A 162 6.28 2.23 -15.45
N ARG A 163 5.33 3.10 -15.19
CA ARG A 163 4.04 3.09 -15.85
C ARG A 163 3.45 4.48 -15.92
N TYR A 164 2.51 4.64 -16.83
CA TYR A 164 1.65 5.82 -16.90
C TYR A 164 0.27 5.53 -16.34
N THR A 165 -0.35 6.55 -15.74
CA THR A 165 -1.73 6.54 -15.31
C THR A 165 -2.39 7.86 -15.66
N LEU A 166 -3.72 7.96 -15.48
CA LEU A 166 -4.50 9.12 -15.86
C LEU A 166 -4.24 10.35 -14.99
N LEU A 167 -4.31 11.53 -15.59
CA LEU A 167 -4.37 12.82 -14.93
C LEU A 167 -5.70 13.49 -15.27
N ALA A 168 -6.67 13.48 -14.36
CA ALA A 168 -7.95 14.13 -14.60
C ALA A 168 -7.79 15.68 -14.62
N ALA A 169 -8.55 16.36 -15.48
CA ALA A 169 -8.48 17.82 -15.65
C ALA A 169 -8.67 18.59 -14.32
N LYS A 170 -9.66 18.21 -13.51
CA LYS A 170 -9.91 18.81 -12.19
C LYS A 170 -8.74 18.59 -11.24
N THR A 171 -8.07 17.43 -11.32
CA THR A 171 -6.87 17.13 -10.52
C THR A 171 -5.70 18.02 -10.96
N LEU A 172 -5.48 18.16 -12.27
CA LEU A 172 -4.44 19.05 -12.80
C LEU A 172 -4.65 20.50 -12.36
N GLN A 173 -5.89 21.00 -12.39
CA GLN A 173 -6.20 22.35 -11.92
C GLN A 173 -5.87 22.49 -10.42
N THR A 174 -6.31 21.56 -9.59
CA THR A 174 -6.00 21.57 -8.15
C THR A 174 -4.49 21.47 -7.88
N LEU A 175 -3.75 20.69 -8.69
CA LEU A 175 -2.29 20.60 -8.59
C LEU A 175 -1.60 21.92 -8.99
N ARG A 176 -2.12 22.65 -9.99
CA ARG A 176 -1.61 23.98 -10.40
C ARG A 176 -1.82 25.00 -9.29
N ASP A 177 -3.01 25.03 -8.67
CA ASP A 177 -3.33 25.94 -7.56
C ASP A 177 -2.45 25.61 -6.34
N TYR A 178 -2.29 24.32 -6.04
CA TYR A 178 -1.38 23.88 -5.00
C TYR A 178 0.07 24.29 -5.29
N TRP A 179 0.55 24.10 -6.53
CA TRP A 179 1.90 24.47 -6.91
C TRP A 179 2.15 25.97 -6.80
N ARG A 180 1.21 26.79 -7.25
CA ARG A 180 1.31 28.27 -7.14
C ARG A 180 1.43 28.72 -5.68
N SER A 181 0.69 28.07 -4.77
CA SER A 181 0.65 28.46 -3.36
C SER A 181 1.83 27.93 -2.54
N TYR A 182 2.31 26.74 -2.85
CA TYR A 182 3.31 26.04 -2.02
C TYR A 182 4.68 25.90 -2.68
N LYS A 183 4.79 26.06 -3.98
CA LYS A 183 6.02 25.94 -4.79
C LYS A 183 6.89 24.76 -4.38
N PRO A 184 6.35 23.51 -4.41
CA PRO A 184 7.10 22.33 -4.01
C PRO A 184 8.36 22.16 -4.86
N GLY A 185 9.46 21.71 -4.24
CA GLY A 185 10.74 21.44 -4.91
C GLY A 185 10.79 20.05 -5.54
N GLU A 186 11.75 19.22 -5.12
CA GLU A 186 11.94 17.86 -5.65
C GLU A 186 10.70 16.98 -5.52
N TRP A 187 10.01 17.04 -4.38
CA TRP A 187 8.83 16.20 -4.08
C TRP A 187 7.56 17.00 -4.18
N LEU A 188 6.59 16.52 -4.95
CA LEU A 188 5.31 17.20 -5.10
C LEU A 188 4.57 17.36 -3.76
N PHE A 189 4.64 16.35 -2.89
CA PHE A 189 4.04 16.40 -1.55
C PHE A 189 5.11 16.22 -0.48
N VAL A 190 5.31 17.25 0.32
CA VAL A 190 6.29 17.28 1.41
C VAL A 190 5.61 17.32 2.78
N GLY A 191 6.29 16.76 3.79
CA GLY A 191 5.91 16.83 5.20
C GLY A 191 6.41 18.11 5.88
N LYS A 192 6.94 17.97 7.09
CA LYS A 192 7.62 19.06 7.82
C LYS A 192 8.99 19.40 7.23
N ASN A 193 9.70 18.39 6.70
CA ASN A 193 10.98 18.59 6.03
C ASN A 193 10.71 18.69 4.51
N PRO A 194 11.03 19.83 3.86
CA PRO A 194 10.81 20.04 2.43
C PRO A 194 11.74 19.20 1.54
N GLU A 195 12.88 18.76 2.05
CA GLU A 195 13.86 17.94 1.31
C GLU A 195 13.46 16.46 1.22
N LYS A 196 12.42 16.05 1.95
CA LYS A 196 11.98 14.65 2.02
C LYS A 196 10.52 14.52 1.59
N PRO A 197 10.17 13.40 0.92
CA PRO A 197 8.79 13.14 0.58
C PRO A 197 7.92 13.05 1.84
N MET A 198 6.63 13.33 1.69
CA MET A 198 5.68 13.20 2.79
C MET A 198 5.72 11.79 3.38
N PRO A 199 5.86 11.62 4.71
CA PRO A 199 5.78 10.30 5.32
C PRO A 199 4.43 9.62 5.05
N ILE A 200 4.44 8.34 4.72
CA ILE A 200 3.22 7.54 4.48
C ILE A 200 2.21 7.67 5.63
N GLY A 201 2.70 7.67 6.88
CA GLY A 201 1.85 7.85 8.06
C GLY A 201 1.14 9.21 8.10
N THR A 202 1.75 10.26 7.53
CA THR A 202 1.12 11.58 7.41
C THR A 202 -0.01 11.54 6.37
N ALA A 203 0.22 10.95 5.20
CA ALA A 203 -0.82 10.79 4.19
C ALA A 203 -2.02 9.97 4.72
N GLN A 204 -1.75 8.90 5.47
CA GLN A 204 -2.80 8.13 6.16
C GLN A 204 -3.60 8.97 7.15
N LYS A 205 -2.91 9.77 7.98
CA LYS A 205 -3.57 10.68 8.95
C LYS A 205 -4.44 11.73 8.25
N ILE A 206 -3.98 12.26 7.11
CA ILE A 206 -4.75 13.21 6.28
C ILE A 206 -6.06 12.55 5.84
N PHE A 207 -5.99 11.35 5.26
CA PHE A 207 -7.17 10.60 4.83
C PHE A 207 -8.14 10.33 5.99
N TYR A 208 -7.65 9.84 7.13
CA TYR A 208 -8.51 9.55 8.27
C TYR A 208 -9.20 10.81 8.84
N LYS A 209 -8.48 11.94 8.88
CA LYS A 209 -9.07 13.21 9.30
C LYS A 209 -10.15 13.70 8.34
N ALA A 210 -9.89 13.63 7.03
CA ALA A 210 -10.85 13.99 5.99
C ALA A 210 -12.10 13.10 6.07
N LYS A 211 -11.90 11.78 6.15
CA LYS A 211 -12.97 10.80 6.29
C LYS A 211 -13.83 11.04 7.54
N LYS A 212 -13.20 11.31 8.70
CA LYS A 212 -13.94 11.63 9.94
C LYS A 212 -14.79 12.89 9.77
N ARG A 213 -14.27 13.94 9.12
CA ARG A 213 -14.99 15.20 8.88
C ARG A 213 -16.15 15.04 7.90
N SER A 214 -16.00 14.17 6.89
CA SER A 214 -17.05 13.91 5.89
C SER A 214 -18.21 13.06 6.41
N GLY A 215 -18.08 12.43 7.58
CA GLY A 215 -19.08 11.49 8.10
C GLY A 215 -19.11 10.14 7.40
N VAL A 216 -18.26 9.92 6.38
CA VAL A 216 -18.24 8.65 5.63
C VAL A 216 -17.67 7.52 6.50
N THR A 217 -18.38 6.40 6.57
CA THR A 217 -18.01 5.22 7.38
C THR A 217 -17.38 4.12 6.54
N GLY A 218 -16.88 3.06 7.17
CA GLY A 218 -16.26 1.91 6.46
C GLY A 218 -14.86 2.23 5.90
N GLY A 219 -14.29 1.30 5.12
CA GLY A 219 -12.98 1.42 4.45
C GLY A 219 -11.76 1.50 5.37
N ARG A 220 -10.63 0.98 4.89
CA ARG A 220 -9.39 0.93 5.68
C ARG A 220 -8.28 1.73 5.03
N GLY A 221 -8.13 2.99 5.45
CA GLY A 221 -7.03 3.84 5.04
C GLY A 221 -7.12 4.36 3.60
N ILE A 222 -6.16 5.21 3.25
CA ILE A 222 -6.08 5.89 1.94
C ILE A 222 -6.06 4.93 0.73
N HIS A 223 -5.65 3.67 0.92
CA HIS A 223 -5.63 2.67 -0.14
C HIS A 223 -7.03 2.33 -0.69
N THR A 224 -8.08 2.61 0.10
CA THR A 224 -9.48 2.47 -0.36
C THR A 224 -9.75 3.38 -1.56
N LEU A 225 -9.16 4.58 -1.64
CA LEU A 225 -9.30 5.48 -2.80
C LEU A 225 -8.81 4.83 -4.10
N ARG A 226 -7.72 4.08 -4.02
CA ARG A 226 -7.20 3.32 -5.17
C ARG A 226 -8.13 2.17 -5.57
N HIS A 227 -8.81 1.52 -4.61
CA HIS A 227 -9.83 0.52 -4.92
C HIS A 227 -11.03 1.17 -5.61
N CYS A 228 -11.47 2.34 -5.12
CA CYS A 228 -12.54 3.12 -5.74
C CYS A 228 -12.19 3.50 -7.19
N PHE A 229 -10.97 4.01 -7.45
CA PHE A 229 -10.52 4.31 -8.81
C PHE A 229 -10.69 3.12 -9.75
N ALA A 230 -10.17 1.94 -9.36
CA ALA A 230 -10.24 0.76 -10.21
C ALA A 230 -11.68 0.32 -10.48
N THR A 231 -12.53 0.30 -9.45
CA THR A 231 -13.93 -0.12 -9.59
C THR A 231 -14.71 0.88 -10.42
N HIS A 232 -14.57 2.19 -10.15
CA HIS A 232 -15.29 3.22 -10.89
C HIS A 232 -14.91 3.27 -12.37
N LEU A 233 -13.63 3.02 -12.73
CA LEU A 233 -13.25 2.91 -14.13
C LEU A 233 -13.90 1.70 -14.83
N ILE A 234 -13.94 0.55 -14.15
CA ILE A 234 -14.59 -0.64 -14.69
C ILE A 234 -16.12 -0.43 -14.81
N ASP A 235 -16.73 0.22 -13.80
CA ASP A 235 -18.16 0.60 -13.83
C ASP A 235 -18.45 1.58 -14.99
N ALA A 236 -17.49 2.43 -15.34
CA ALA A 236 -17.55 3.33 -16.50
C ALA A 236 -17.23 2.64 -17.86
N GLY A 237 -17.05 1.32 -17.87
CA GLY A 237 -16.82 0.54 -19.10
C GLY A 237 -15.36 0.40 -19.54
N VAL A 238 -14.39 0.89 -18.76
CA VAL A 238 -12.97 0.69 -19.09
C VAL A 238 -12.59 -0.78 -18.89
N ASP A 239 -11.94 -1.37 -19.87
CA ASP A 239 -11.55 -2.78 -19.80
C ASP A 239 -10.57 -3.08 -18.65
N VAL A 240 -10.70 -4.28 -18.09
CA VAL A 240 -9.93 -4.71 -16.90
C VAL A 240 -8.41 -4.75 -17.16
N CYS A 241 -8.00 -5.04 -18.40
CA CYS A 241 -6.58 -5.11 -18.76
C CYS A 241 -5.96 -3.71 -18.78
N THR A 242 -6.69 -2.72 -19.25
CA THR A 242 -6.29 -1.30 -19.21
C THR A 242 -6.20 -0.81 -17.76
N VAL A 243 -7.23 -1.06 -16.95
CA VAL A 243 -7.17 -0.72 -15.50
C VAL A 243 -6.00 -1.41 -14.82
N LYS A 244 -5.75 -2.70 -15.13
CA LYS A 244 -4.59 -3.44 -14.62
C LYS A 244 -3.27 -2.76 -14.98
N ARG A 245 -3.09 -2.32 -16.23
CA ARG A 245 -1.87 -1.61 -16.67
C ARG A 245 -1.68 -0.30 -15.91
N MET A 246 -2.73 0.54 -15.84
CA MET A 246 -2.70 1.80 -15.08
C MET A 246 -2.35 1.59 -13.61
N MET A 247 -2.89 0.55 -12.98
CA MET A 247 -2.61 0.24 -11.58
C MET A 247 -1.25 -0.45 -11.34
N GLY A 248 -0.56 -0.93 -12.37
CA GLY A 248 0.69 -1.68 -12.22
C GLY A 248 0.51 -2.96 -11.40
N HIS A 249 -0.51 -3.75 -11.72
CA HIS A 249 -0.72 -5.08 -11.15
C HIS A 249 0.04 -6.13 -11.96
N SER A 250 0.93 -6.86 -11.30
CA SER A 250 1.69 -7.95 -11.93
C SER A 250 0.84 -9.18 -12.26
N SER A 251 -0.30 -9.38 -11.57
CA SER A 251 -1.20 -10.52 -11.73
C SER A 251 -2.62 -10.08 -12.11
N LEU A 252 -3.25 -10.81 -13.04
CA LEU A 252 -4.67 -10.65 -13.39
C LEU A 252 -5.59 -10.93 -12.20
N SER A 253 -5.24 -11.88 -11.34
CA SER A 253 -6.02 -12.21 -10.14
C SER A 253 -6.21 -11.03 -9.17
N THR A 254 -5.29 -10.04 -9.22
CA THR A 254 -5.40 -8.83 -8.40
C THR A 254 -6.44 -7.87 -8.96
N SER A 255 -6.63 -7.81 -10.28
CA SER A 255 -7.64 -6.95 -10.93
C SER A 255 -9.00 -7.64 -11.04
N ALA A 256 -9.04 -8.96 -11.16
CA ALA A 256 -10.27 -9.74 -11.20
C ALA A 256 -11.18 -9.56 -9.96
N LYS A 257 -10.61 -9.12 -8.83
CA LYS A 257 -11.38 -8.78 -7.63
C LYS A 257 -12.38 -7.63 -7.84
N TYR A 258 -12.12 -6.77 -8.81
CA TYR A 258 -12.97 -5.62 -9.10
C TYR A 258 -14.13 -6.00 -10.03
N VAL A 259 -13.95 -6.99 -10.90
CA VAL A 259 -15.00 -7.48 -11.82
C VAL A 259 -16.21 -8.05 -11.05
N HIS A 260 -15.97 -8.67 -9.90
CA HIS A 260 -17.06 -9.21 -9.08
C HIS A 260 -17.87 -8.14 -8.35
N VAL A 261 -17.32 -6.93 -8.21
CA VAL A 261 -18.02 -5.80 -7.55
C VAL A 261 -18.94 -5.08 -8.55
N THR A 262 -18.58 -5.07 -9.85
CA THR A 262 -19.29 -4.34 -10.91
C THR A 262 -20.59 -5.00 -11.33
N LYS A 263 -20.72 -6.32 -11.26
CA LYS A 263 -21.96 -7.04 -11.67
C LYS A 263 -23.21 -6.67 -10.87
N TYR A 264 -23.08 -5.95 -9.76
CA TYR A 264 -24.21 -5.54 -8.89
C TYR A 264 -24.61 -4.06 -9.03
N ARG A 265 -24.00 -3.27 -9.92
CA ARG A 265 -24.27 -1.83 -10.04
C ARG A 265 -24.55 -1.37 -11.47
N LEU A 266 -25.42 -2.05 -12.18
CA LEU A 266 -26.00 -1.54 -13.42
C LEU A 266 -27.24 -0.69 -13.11
N SER A 267 -27.07 0.43 -12.44
CA SER A 267 -28.00 1.58 -12.50
C SER A 267 -27.64 2.63 -11.44
N VAL A 268 -26.79 3.59 -11.74
CA VAL A 268 -26.94 4.99 -11.29
C VAL A 268 -26.19 5.88 -12.27
N SER A 269 -26.94 6.67 -12.99
CA SER A 269 -26.55 7.75 -13.89
C SER A 269 -25.83 8.89 -13.18
N GLY A 270 -24.87 9.52 -13.84
CA GLY A 270 -24.70 10.94 -13.74
C GLY A 270 -23.36 11.55 -13.32
N TYR A 271 -22.25 10.81 -13.16
CA TYR A 271 -20.92 11.42 -13.10
C TYR A 271 -19.98 10.76 -14.09
N GLN A 272 -19.98 11.30 -15.30
CA GLN A 272 -18.99 10.95 -16.30
C GLN A 272 -17.59 11.39 -15.83
N LEU A 273 -16.71 10.42 -15.54
CA LEU A 273 -15.29 10.60 -15.70
C LEU A 273 -15.06 10.75 -17.22
N THR A 274 -15.25 11.95 -17.73
CA THR A 274 -14.97 12.24 -19.14
C THR A 274 -13.50 12.01 -19.40
N VAL A 275 -13.21 10.87 -20.03
CA VAL A 275 -12.01 10.63 -20.80
C VAL A 275 -12.29 11.30 -22.16
N SER A 276 -12.01 12.59 -22.26
CA SER A 276 -11.87 13.32 -23.52
C SER A 276 -10.48 13.90 -23.60
#